data_589fe31dd77783881de434e6e186eccc
#
_entry.id   589fe31dd77783881de434e6e186eccc
#
_cell.length_a   1.000
_cell.length_b   1.000
_cell.length_c   1.000
_cell.angle_alpha   90.00
_cell.angle_beta   90.00
_cell.angle_gamma   90.00
#
_symmetry.space_group_name_H-M   'P 1'
#
loop_
_entity.id
_entity.type
_entity.pdbx_description
1 polymer ?
#
loop_
_entity_poly.entity_id
_entity_poly.type
_entity_poly.pdbx_seq_one_letter_code
_entity_poly.pdbx_strand_id
1 'polypeptide(L)'
;MIGKIIIPARIHSTRLPRKALLDIGGEPMIVKTSMNAIEAVGQSNVFVATDSVEIKNCCDKYCINSIITSNCLTGTDRVIEAAGVLGLTSVYNLQGDEPLFPPRIIKKFIESTEGSTYAVDMGITTIRDGKELDSPKIPKVVFNSNKELMYTSRSRIPGSKDMNSNIGYKQVCIYKYNIEKLSEYNKIKNKTFFESIEDLELLRLLEFGVTVKCRFLDYHVHHSVDTLEDLVRVRREYGY
;
A
#
# COMPACT_ATOMS: atom_id res chain seq x y z
N MET A 1 -17.20 -11.93 -8.29
CA MET A 1 -17.05 -11.80 -6.81
C MET A 1 -16.19 -10.58 -6.53
N ILE A 2 -16.61 -9.73 -5.59
CA ILE A 2 -15.80 -8.60 -5.12
C ILE A 2 -14.56 -9.16 -4.42
N GLY A 3 -13.37 -8.72 -4.81
CA GLY A 3 -12.12 -9.21 -4.21
C GLY A 3 -11.99 -8.81 -2.74
N LYS A 4 -11.26 -9.62 -1.95
CA LYS A 4 -10.96 -9.31 -0.55
C LYS A 4 -9.85 -8.27 -0.47
N ILE A 5 -9.98 -7.31 0.46
CA ILE A 5 -8.94 -6.34 0.81
C ILE A 5 -8.30 -6.76 2.12
N ILE A 6 -6.98 -6.85 2.15
CA ILE A 6 -6.19 -7.04 3.37
C ILE A 6 -5.38 -5.78 3.63
N ILE A 7 -5.50 -5.26 4.85
CA ILE A 7 -4.82 -4.06 5.33
C ILE A 7 -3.75 -4.50 6.32
N PRO A 8 -2.45 -4.46 5.96
CA PRO A 8 -1.39 -4.84 6.88
C PRO A 8 -1.18 -3.76 7.95
N ALA A 9 -1.07 -4.18 9.20
CA ALA A 9 -0.79 -3.31 10.33
C ALA A 9 0.18 -3.99 11.30
N ARG A 10 1.17 -3.24 11.81
CA ARG A 10 2.09 -3.71 12.84
C ARG A 10 2.12 -2.73 14.01
N ILE A 11 2.36 -3.25 15.22
CA ILE A 11 2.42 -2.39 16.41
C ILE A 11 3.73 -1.62 16.46
N HIS A 12 4.82 -2.25 16.01
CA HIS A 12 6.14 -1.63 16.02
C HIS A 12 6.34 -0.77 14.77
N SER A 13 6.49 0.53 14.97
CA SER A 13 6.86 1.51 13.97
C SER A 13 7.98 2.38 14.53
N THR A 14 9.07 2.52 13.79
CA THR A 14 10.29 3.24 14.23
C THR A 14 10.10 4.73 14.32
N ARG A 15 9.41 5.33 13.33
CA ARG A 15 9.20 6.80 13.22
C ARG A 15 8.03 7.30 14.07
N LEU A 16 6.97 6.51 14.19
CA LEU A 16 5.77 6.81 14.99
C LEU A 16 5.39 5.56 15.78
N PRO A 17 5.79 5.44 17.06
CA PRO A 17 5.43 4.28 17.88
C PRO A 17 3.91 4.05 17.89
N ARG A 18 3.49 2.79 17.73
CA ARG A 18 2.07 2.39 17.72
C ARG A 18 1.25 3.09 16.64
N LYS A 19 1.87 3.41 15.49
CA LYS A 19 1.29 4.19 14.39
C LYS A 19 -0.15 3.82 14.04
N ALA A 20 -0.44 2.53 13.91
CA ALA A 20 -1.77 2.02 13.55
C ALA A 20 -2.89 2.42 14.54
N LEU A 21 -2.54 2.65 15.80
CA LEU A 21 -3.48 2.98 16.88
C LEU A 21 -3.50 4.48 17.23
N LEU A 22 -2.74 5.32 16.52
CA LEU A 22 -2.78 6.76 16.73
C LEU A 22 -4.17 7.30 16.37
N ASP A 23 -4.66 8.18 17.24
CA ASP A 23 -5.93 8.85 17.03
C ASP A 23 -5.88 9.78 15.82
N ILE A 24 -6.88 9.65 14.95
CA ILE A 24 -7.14 10.53 13.81
C ILE A 24 -8.61 10.91 13.84
N GLY A 25 -8.89 12.08 14.38
CA GLY A 25 -10.26 12.58 14.44
C GLY A 25 -11.20 11.72 15.29
N GLY A 26 -10.74 11.30 16.49
CA GLY A 26 -11.52 10.54 17.46
C GLY A 26 -11.51 9.03 17.26
N GLU A 27 -10.83 8.52 16.21
CA GLU A 27 -10.73 7.08 15.95
C GLU A 27 -9.29 6.69 15.59
N PRO A 28 -8.84 5.44 15.90
CA PRO A 28 -7.52 4.96 15.50
C PRO A 28 -7.34 4.97 13.98
N MET A 29 -6.11 5.25 13.52
CA MET A 29 -5.76 5.33 12.11
C MET A 29 -6.17 4.07 11.33
N ILE A 30 -5.91 2.89 11.89
CA ILE A 30 -6.28 1.62 11.24
C ILE A 30 -7.80 1.48 11.05
N VAL A 31 -8.59 2.03 11.97
CA VAL A 31 -10.05 2.05 11.87
C VAL A 31 -10.48 2.94 10.71
N LYS A 32 -9.93 4.16 10.59
CA LYS A 32 -10.23 5.08 9.47
C LYS A 32 -9.93 4.43 8.12
N THR A 33 -8.74 3.86 7.97
CA THR A 33 -8.35 3.17 6.72
C THR A 33 -9.30 2.00 6.42
N SER A 34 -9.65 1.21 7.45
CA SER A 34 -10.56 0.07 7.29
C SER A 34 -11.97 0.49 6.91
N MET A 35 -12.50 1.57 7.51
CA MET A 35 -13.83 2.08 7.20
C MET A 35 -13.93 2.57 5.75
N ASN A 36 -12.90 3.23 5.22
CA ASN A 36 -12.86 3.61 3.80
C ASN A 36 -12.87 2.37 2.87
N ALA A 37 -12.16 1.31 3.24
CA ALA A 37 -12.19 0.06 2.50
C ALA A 37 -13.57 -0.64 2.61
N ILE A 38 -14.18 -0.65 3.80
CA ILE A 38 -15.51 -1.21 4.05
C ILE A 38 -16.58 -0.47 3.22
N GLU A 39 -16.52 0.85 3.15
CA GLU A 39 -17.41 1.64 2.29
C GLU A 39 -17.25 1.28 0.80
N ALA A 40 -16.03 0.95 0.39
CA ALA A 40 -15.77 0.55 -0.99
C ALA A 40 -16.31 -0.83 -1.35
N VAL A 41 -16.11 -1.85 -0.50
CA VAL A 41 -16.33 -3.25 -0.88
C VAL A 41 -17.24 -4.04 0.08
N GLY A 42 -17.69 -3.44 1.18
CA GLY A 42 -18.49 -4.08 2.22
C GLY A 42 -17.63 -4.79 3.28
N GLN A 43 -18.14 -4.84 4.49
CA GLN A 43 -17.45 -5.32 5.70
C GLN A 43 -16.90 -6.75 5.58
N SER A 44 -17.68 -7.67 4.99
CA SER A 44 -17.27 -9.08 4.82
C SER A 44 -16.05 -9.25 3.89
N ASN A 45 -15.63 -8.19 3.18
CA ASN A 45 -14.53 -8.23 2.21
C ASN A 45 -13.27 -7.52 2.71
N VAL A 46 -13.26 -6.97 3.93
CA VAL A 46 -12.11 -6.24 4.49
C VAL A 46 -11.56 -6.95 5.71
N PHE A 47 -10.24 -7.11 5.77
CA PHE A 47 -9.52 -7.77 6.86
C PHE A 47 -8.28 -6.96 7.22
N VAL A 48 -8.04 -6.75 8.52
CA VAL A 48 -6.77 -6.24 9.03
C VAL A 48 -5.86 -7.41 9.36
N ALA A 49 -4.67 -7.45 8.78
CA ALA A 49 -3.65 -8.45 9.09
C ALA A 49 -2.61 -7.86 10.05
N THR A 50 -2.40 -8.48 11.20
CA THR A 50 -1.53 -7.92 12.26
C THR A 50 -0.85 -8.98 13.09
N ASP A 51 0.33 -8.66 13.64
CA ASP A 51 1.04 -9.46 14.65
C ASP A 51 0.68 -9.05 16.10
N SER A 52 -0.24 -8.11 16.27
CA SER A 52 -0.55 -7.48 17.57
C SER A 52 -1.96 -7.79 18.04
N VAL A 53 -2.05 -8.42 19.22
CA VAL A 53 -3.31 -8.61 19.92
C VAL A 53 -3.99 -7.26 20.25
N GLU A 54 -3.22 -6.21 20.48
CA GLU A 54 -3.75 -4.88 20.76
C GLU A 54 -4.45 -4.27 19.53
N ILE A 55 -3.86 -4.40 18.33
CA ILE A 55 -4.50 -3.97 17.07
C ILE A 55 -5.74 -4.84 16.81
N LYS A 56 -5.64 -6.16 17.04
CA LYS A 56 -6.81 -7.05 16.93
C LYS A 56 -7.95 -6.61 17.83
N ASN A 57 -7.68 -6.38 19.11
CA ASN A 57 -8.70 -5.91 20.07
C ASN A 57 -9.31 -4.56 19.67
N CYS A 58 -8.50 -3.68 19.06
CA CYS A 58 -9.01 -2.44 18.48
C CYS A 58 -9.99 -2.74 17.34
N CYS A 59 -9.62 -3.61 16.38
CA CYS A 59 -10.51 -4.01 15.28
C CYS A 59 -11.81 -4.62 15.78
N ASP A 60 -11.76 -5.50 16.78
CA ASP A 60 -12.91 -6.16 17.36
C ASP A 60 -13.93 -5.14 17.93
N LYS A 61 -13.45 -4.07 18.59
CA LYS A 61 -14.32 -2.98 19.12
C LYS A 61 -15.10 -2.25 18.03
N TYR A 62 -14.55 -2.19 16.82
CA TYR A 62 -15.16 -1.52 15.66
C TYR A 62 -15.80 -2.53 14.68
N CYS A 63 -15.93 -3.79 15.08
CA CYS A 63 -16.47 -4.87 14.26
C CYS A 63 -15.71 -5.08 12.93
N ILE A 64 -14.42 -4.77 12.88
CA ILE A 64 -13.55 -4.96 11.71
C ILE A 64 -12.95 -6.37 11.79
N ASN A 65 -13.08 -7.16 10.70
CA ASN A 65 -12.45 -8.49 10.65
C ASN A 65 -10.92 -8.35 10.74
N SER A 66 -10.29 -9.23 11.52
CA SER A 66 -8.84 -9.22 11.67
C SER A 66 -8.25 -10.62 11.70
N ILE A 67 -6.99 -10.74 11.27
CA ILE A 67 -6.23 -11.99 11.22
C ILE A 67 -4.91 -11.77 11.94
N ILE A 68 -4.60 -12.64 12.89
CA ILE A 68 -3.27 -12.67 13.50
C ILE A 68 -2.32 -13.38 12.54
N THR A 69 -1.21 -12.71 12.26
CA THR A 69 -0.11 -13.20 11.43
C THR A 69 1.17 -13.34 12.25
N SER A 70 2.16 -13.98 11.68
CA SER A 70 3.50 -14.03 12.23
C SER A 70 4.19 -12.65 12.20
N ASN A 71 5.40 -12.57 12.75
CA ASN A 71 6.27 -11.40 12.59
C ASN A 71 6.84 -11.37 11.16
N CYS A 72 6.08 -10.80 10.24
CA CYS A 72 6.44 -10.70 8.84
C CYS A 72 7.52 -9.63 8.58
N LEU A 73 8.35 -9.85 7.58
CA LEU A 73 9.42 -8.93 7.19
C LEU A 73 8.86 -7.59 6.70
N THR A 74 7.78 -7.63 5.90
CA THR A 74 7.15 -6.45 5.29
C THR A 74 5.63 -6.54 5.32
N GLY A 75 4.96 -5.45 4.89
CA GLY A 75 3.50 -5.41 4.70
C GLY A 75 3.03 -6.40 3.64
N THR A 76 3.76 -6.52 2.54
CA THR A 76 3.47 -7.50 1.47
C THR A 76 3.52 -8.94 1.99
N ASP A 77 4.56 -9.30 2.76
CA ASP A 77 4.68 -10.65 3.34
C ASP A 77 3.47 -10.95 4.25
N ARG A 78 3.04 -9.97 5.05
CA ARG A 78 1.88 -10.08 5.94
C ARG A 78 0.58 -10.31 5.17
N VAL A 79 0.38 -9.56 4.08
CA VAL A 79 -0.81 -9.71 3.22
C VAL A 79 -0.85 -11.10 2.59
N ILE A 80 0.28 -11.60 2.12
CA ILE A 80 0.37 -12.93 1.51
C ILE A 80 0.11 -14.04 2.54
N GLU A 81 0.67 -13.93 3.74
CA GLU A 81 0.40 -14.87 4.85
C GLU A 81 -1.10 -14.89 5.18
N ALA A 82 -1.71 -13.72 5.38
CA ALA A 82 -3.13 -13.62 5.69
C ALA A 82 -4.03 -14.13 4.54
N ALA A 83 -3.64 -13.91 3.28
CA ALA A 83 -4.33 -14.48 2.13
C ALA A 83 -4.29 -16.01 2.13
N GLY A 84 -3.15 -16.59 2.52
CA GLY A 84 -3.01 -18.05 2.70
C GLY A 84 -3.94 -18.59 3.79
N VAL A 85 -4.03 -17.92 4.94
CA VAL A 85 -4.97 -18.29 6.03
C VAL A 85 -6.42 -18.27 5.55
N LEU A 86 -6.79 -17.33 4.67
CA LEU A 86 -8.13 -17.21 4.10
C LEU A 86 -8.37 -18.11 2.88
N GLY A 87 -7.37 -18.85 2.40
CA GLY A 87 -7.47 -19.68 1.18
C GLY A 87 -7.71 -18.87 -0.10
N LEU A 88 -7.19 -17.65 -0.18
CA LEU A 88 -7.39 -16.75 -1.31
C LEU A 88 -6.33 -16.97 -2.38
N THR A 89 -6.76 -17.01 -3.65
CA THR A 89 -5.86 -17.06 -4.82
C THR A 89 -5.46 -15.66 -5.32
N SER A 90 -6.25 -14.65 -4.98
CA SER A 90 -5.91 -13.24 -5.22
C SER A 90 -6.46 -12.33 -4.12
N VAL A 91 -5.77 -11.20 -3.88
CA VAL A 91 -6.09 -10.27 -2.80
C VAL A 91 -5.70 -8.85 -3.17
N TYR A 92 -6.46 -7.88 -2.67
CA TYR A 92 -6.07 -6.47 -2.70
C TYR A 92 -5.34 -6.12 -1.40
N ASN A 93 -4.26 -5.36 -1.52
CA ASN A 93 -3.53 -4.77 -0.40
C ASN A 93 -3.77 -3.25 -0.41
N LEU A 94 -4.35 -2.72 0.65
CA LEU A 94 -4.39 -1.29 0.94
C LEU A 94 -3.51 -1.02 2.14
N GLN A 95 -2.55 -0.10 2.03
CA GLN A 95 -1.64 0.19 3.14
C GLN A 95 -2.39 0.81 4.33
N GLY A 96 -2.07 0.34 5.55
CA GLY A 96 -2.77 0.69 6.78
C GLY A 96 -2.56 2.13 7.25
N ASP A 97 -1.62 2.85 6.65
CA ASP A 97 -1.27 4.24 6.93
C ASP A 97 -1.86 5.26 5.95
N GLU A 98 -2.90 4.86 5.23
CA GLU A 98 -3.63 5.70 4.25
C GLU A 98 -5.05 6.04 4.73
N PRO A 99 -5.22 6.76 5.86
CA PRO A 99 -6.54 6.98 6.46
C PRO A 99 -7.48 7.86 5.63
N LEU A 100 -6.94 8.64 4.68
CA LEU A 100 -7.71 9.49 3.77
C LEU A 100 -7.89 8.87 2.37
N PHE A 101 -7.57 7.58 2.19
CA PHE A 101 -7.70 6.93 0.87
C PHE A 101 -9.16 6.81 0.47
N PRO A 102 -9.61 7.48 -0.61
CA PRO A 102 -11.04 7.57 -0.91
C PRO A 102 -11.64 6.24 -1.38
N PRO A 103 -12.82 5.83 -0.87
CA PRO A 103 -13.52 4.62 -1.30
C PRO A 103 -13.72 4.53 -2.82
N ARG A 104 -13.99 5.66 -3.49
CA ARG A 104 -14.14 5.72 -4.96
C ARG A 104 -12.87 5.31 -5.72
N ILE A 105 -11.70 5.59 -5.16
CA ILE A 105 -10.41 5.21 -5.79
C ILE A 105 -10.14 3.73 -5.59
N ILE A 106 -10.49 3.16 -4.42
CA ILE A 106 -10.45 1.71 -4.20
C ILE A 106 -11.30 0.99 -5.24
N LYS A 107 -12.56 1.42 -5.44
CA LYS A 107 -13.46 0.84 -6.45
C LYS A 107 -12.86 0.92 -7.86
N LYS A 108 -12.37 2.09 -8.27
CA LYS A 108 -11.72 2.29 -9.59
C LYS A 108 -10.50 1.39 -9.78
N PHE A 109 -9.69 1.19 -8.73
CA PHE A 109 -8.55 0.28 -8.82
C PHE A 109 -9.02 -1.16 -9.04
N ILE A 110 -9.99 -1.63 -8.26
CA ILE A 110 -10.57 -2.97 -8.39
C ILE A 110 -11.08 -3.19 -9.83
N GLU A 111 -11.90 -2.28 -10.34
CA GLU A 111 -12.40 -2.30 -11.72
C GLU A 111 -11.27 -2.36 -12.75
N SER A 112 -10.22 -1.56 -12.58
CA SER A 112 -9.07 -1.50 -13.49
C SER A 112 -8.26 -2.81 -13.54
N THR A 113 -8.44 -3.67 -12.55
CA THR A 113 -7.71 -4.95 -12.42
C THR A 113 -8.57 -6.17 -12.71
N GLU A 114 -9.83 -5.99 -13.14
CA GLU A 114 -10.69 -7.08 -13.58
C GLU A 114 -10.04 -7.84 -14.74
N GLY A 115 -10.07 -9.17 -14.66
CA GLY A 115 -9.44 -10.04 -15.67
C GLY A 115 -7.91 -9.93 -15.75
N SER A 116 -7.24 -9.20 -14.84
CA SER A 116 -5.78 -9.12 -14.84
C SER A 116 -5.14 -10.48 -14.58
N THR A 117 -4.21 -10.85 -15.45
CA THR A 117 -3.40 -12.07 -15.34
C THR A 117 -2.00 -11.79 -14.79
N TYR A 118 -1.66 -10.57 -14.44
CA TYR A 118 -0.37 -10.21 -13.86
C TYR A 118 -0.19 -10.78 -12.45
N ALA A 119 1.05 -11.00 -12.04
CA ALA A 119 1.36 -11.41 -10.68
C ALA A 119 1.02 -10.30 -9.67
N VAL A 120 1.28 -9.06 -10.08
CA VAL A 120 1.00 -7.86 -9.29
C VAL A 120 0.41 -6.77 -10.20
N ASP A 121 -0.67 -6.13 -9.74
CA ASP A 121 -1.11 -4.83 -10.25
C ASP A 121 -0.87 -3.77 -9.17
N MET A 122 -0.42 -2.59 -9.56
CA MET A 122 -0.09 -1.47 -8.68
C MET A 122 -0.77 -0.18 -9.15
N GLY A 123 -1.37 0.56 -8.21
CA GLY A 123 -1.87 1.91 -8.49
C GLY A 123 -0.72 2.89 -8.74
N ILE A 124 -0.86 3.73 -9.77
CA ILE A 124 0.04 4.86 -10.03
C ILE A 124 -0.75 6.12 -10.38
N THR A 125 -0.12 7.28 -10.18
CA THR A 125 -0.66 8.56 -10.64
C THR A 125 0.45 9.48 -11.14
N THR A 126 0.07 10.58 -11.80
CA THR A 126 1.03 11.58 -12.28
C THR A 126 1.51 12.50 -11.18
N ILE A 127 2.77 12.90 -11.25
CA ILE A 127 3.35 14.05 -10.52
C ILE A 127 3.44 15.21 -11.49
N ARG A 128 3.03 16.41 -11.06
CA ARG A 128 3.12 17.66 -11.82
C ARG A 128 3.81 18.76 -11.02
N ASP A 129 4.26 18.46 -9.81
CA ASP A 129 4.97 19.37 -8.91
C ASP A 129 6.40 18.88 -8.71
N GLY A 130 7.38 19.74 -9.00
CA GLY A 130 8.80 19.45 -8.82
C GLY A 130 9.15 19.11 -7.37
N LYS A 131 8.46 19.70 -6.39
CA LYS A 131 8.68 19.39 -4.96
C LYS A 131 8.28 17.94 -4.62
N GLU A 132 7.18 17.45 -5.18
CA GLU A 132 6.80 16.04 -5.03
C GLU A 132 7.83 15.11 -5.72
N LEU A 133 8.30 15.51 -6.90
CA LEU A 133 9.26 14.74 -7.68
C LEU A 133 10.62 14.62 -6.97
N ASP A 134 11.02 15.65 -6.23
CA ASP A 134 12.29 15.67 -5.48
C ASP A 134 12.16 15.08 -4.06
N SER A 135 10.94 14.86 -3.59
CA SER A 135 10.69 14.36 -2.23
C SER A 135 11.06 12.87 -2.09
N PRO A 136 11.99 12.49 -1.19
CA PRO A 136 12.29 11.08 -0.93
C PRO A 136 11.17 10.34 -0.19
N LYS A 137 10.17 11.08 0.34
CA LYS A 137 8.99 10.47 0.97
C LYS A 137 8.05 9.84 -0.08
N ILE A 138 8.11 10.29 -1.32
CA ILE A 138 7.22 9.89 -2.41
C ILE A 138 7.98 8.95 -3.36
N PRO A 139 7.67 7.64 -3.41
CA PRO A 139 8.28 6.74 -4.37
C PRO A 139 7.85 7.07 -5.79
N LYS A 140 8.82 7.35 -6.65
CA LYS A 140 8.63 7.57 -8.09
C LYS A 140 8.70 6.26 -8.83
N VAL A 141 8.01 6.18 -9.97
CA VAL A 141 7.96 4.97 -10.78
C VAL A 141 8.24 5.29 -12.24
N VAL A 142 8.94 4.38 -12.91
CA VAL A 142 9.08 4.36 -14.37
C VAL A 142 8.59 3.02 -14.91
N PHE A 143 7.95 3.03 -16.05
CA PHE A 143 7.32 1.86 -16.66
C PHE A 143 7.53 1.87 -18.18
N ASN A 144 7.43 0.70 -18.81
CA ASN A 144 7.56 0.52 -20.25
C ASN A 144 6.25 0.86 -21.00
N SER A 145 6.26 0.71 -22.33
CA SER A 145 5.08 0.96 -23.19
C SER A 145 3.88 0.08 -22.84
N ASN A 146 4.12 -1.11 -22.30
CA ASN A 146 3.08 -2.02 -21.83
C ASN A 146 2.54 -1.66 -20.44
N LYS A 147 2.98 -0.55 -19.83
CA LYS A 147 2.66 -0.16 -18.46
C LYS A 147 3.14 -1.19 -17.42
N GLU A 148 4.26 -1.83 -17.67
CA GLU A 148 4.92 -2.71 -16.74
C GLU A 148 6.03 -1.93 -16.02
N LEU A 149 6.09 -2.05 -14.70
CA LEU A 149 7.06 -1.35 -13.85
C LEU A 149 8.48 -1.76 -14.24
N MET A 150 9.31 -0.78 -14.57
CA MET A 150 10.74 -0.98 -14.83
C MET A 150 11.57 -0.78 -13.57
N TYR A 151 11.25 0.26 -12.80
CA TYR A 151 11.91 0.57 -11.54
C TYR A 151 11.06 1.52 -10.68
N THR A 152 11.30 1.51 -9.38
CA THR A 152 10.74 2.49 -8.43
C THR A 152 11.86 3.00 -7.53
N SER A 153 11.84 4.30 -7.19
CA SER A 153 12.91 4.93 -6.41
C SER A 153 12.39 6.10 -5.57
N ARG A 154 13.05 6.32 -4.44
CA ARG A 154 12.89 7.54 -3.63
C ARG A 154 13.60 8.73 -4.28
N SER A 155 14.59 8.48 -5.11
CA SER A 155 15.24 9.53 -5.93
C SER A 155 14.33 9.99 -7.06
N ARG A 156 14.65 11.16 -7.62
CA ARG A 156 13.97 11.67 -8.81
C ARG A 156 14.25 10.76 -10.02
N ILE A 157 13.21 10.12 -10.53
CA ILE A 157 13.22 9.34 -11.78
C ILE A 157 11.97 9.66 -12.61
N PRO A 158 12.09 9.74 -13.98
CA PRO A 158 13.36 9.80 -14.71
C PRO A 158 14.13 11.07 -14.41
N GLY A 159 15.46 11.00 -14.50
CA GLY A 159 16.29 12.20 -14.51
C GLY A 159 16.04 13.02 -15.78
N SER A 160 16.10 14.33 -15.66
CA SER A 160 16.04 15.25 -16.80
C SER A 160 17.44 15.83 -17.06
N LYS A 161 17.90 15.76 -18.32
CA LYS A 161 19.20 16.32 -18.71
C LYS A 161 19.32 17.81 -18.36
N ASP A 162 18.24 18.55 -18.57
CA ASP A 162 18.22 20.01 -18.39
C ASP A 162 17.50 20.45 -17.10
N MET A 163 17.14 19.51 -16.21
CA MET A 163 16.40 19.74 -14.96
C MET A 163 15.06 20.50 -15.15
N ASN A 164 14.54 20.56 -16.39
CA ASN A 164 13.37 21.37 -16.74
C ASN A 164 12.04 20.62 -16.67
N SER A 165 12.04 19.29 -16.53
CA SER A 165 10.80 18.50 -16.46
C SER A 165 10.37 18.30 -15.01
N ASN A 166 9.17 18.74 -14.68
CA ASN A 166 8.52 18.49 -13.39
C ASN A 166 7.45 17.38 -13.49
N ILE A 167 7.48 16.61 -14.58
CA ILE A 167 6.52 15.54 -14.83
C ILE A 167 7.15 14.21 -14.46
N GLY A 168 6.40 13.41 -13.71
CA GLY A 168 6.78 12.05 -13.33
C GLY A 168 5.56 11.26 -12.91
N TYR A 169 5.81 10.08 -12.38
CA TYR A 169 4.77 9.21 -11.84
C TYR A 169 5.13 8.76 -10.44
N LYS A 170 4.13 8.65 -9.57
CA LYS A 170 4.28 8.14 -8.21
C LYS A 170 3.42 6.92 -7.98
N GLN A 171 3.87 6.10 -7.06
CA GLN A 171 3.13 4.98 -6.51
C GLN A 171 1.91 5.48 -5.75
N VAL A 172 0.79 4.77 -5.91
CA VAL A 172 -0.40 4.86 -5.08
C VAL A 172 -0.49 3.57 -4.27
N CYS A 173 -0.62 3.67 -2.95
CA CYS A 173 -0.44 2.57 -2.01
C CYS A 173 -1.61 1.56 -2.01
N ILE A 174 -2.01 1.11 -3.18
CA ILE A 174 -2.99 0.04 -3.39
C ILE A 174 -2.48 -0.95 -4.44
N TYR A 175 -2.61 -2.25 -4.16
CA TYR A 175 -2.09 -3.33 -5.00
C TYR A 175 -3.10 -4.46 -5.11
N LYS A 176 -2.99 -5.26 -6.18
CA LYS A 176 -3.59 -6.57 -6.29
C LYS A 176 -2.49 -7.61 -6.44
N TYR A 177 -2.54 -8.66 -5.66
CA TYR A 177 -1.62 -9.79 -5.71
C TYR A 177 -2.34 -11.04 -6.20
N ASN A 178 -1.74 -11.74 -7.15
CA ASN A 178 -2.06 -13.11 -7.48
C ASN A 178 -1.16 -14.03 -6.65
N ILE A 179 -1.72 -14.67 -5.64
CA ILE A 179 -0.96 -15.43 -4.63
C ILE A 179 -0.23 -16.63 -5.23
N GLU A 180 -0.85 -17.32 -6.19
CA GLU A 180 -0.24 -18.46 -6.86
C GLU A 180 1.04 -18.07 -7.60
N LYS A 181 1.01 -16.91 -8.28
CA LYS A 181 2.17 -16.36 -9.02
C LYS A 181 3.27 -15.78 -8.11
N LEU A 182 2.99 -15.60 -6.83
CA LEU A 182 3.94 -15.13 -5.83
C LEU A 182 4.49 -16.24 -4.94
N SER A 183 4.29 -17.51 -5.30
CA SER A 183 4.76 -18.65 -4.50
C SER A 183 6.27 -18.65 -4.26
N GLU A 184 7.08 -18.26 -5.23
CA GLU A 184 8.54 -18.14 -5.08
C GLU A 184 8.95 -16.95 -4.19
N TYR A 185 8.21 -15.84 -4.28
CA TYR A 185 8.41 -14.68 -3.42
C TYR A 185 8.28 -15.05 -1.92
N ASN A 186 7.35 -15.92 -1.58
CA ASN A 186 7.12 -16.36 -0.19
C ASN A 186 8.30 -17.13 0.42
N LYS A 187 9.22 -17.64 -0.40
CA LYS A 187 10.43 -18.34 0.06
C LYS A 187 11.54 -17.39 0.46
N ILE A 188 11.44 -16.10 0.10
CA ILE A 188 12.46 -15.09 0.37
C ILE A 188 12.28 -14.60 1.82
N LYS A 189 13.30 -14.82 2.64
CA LYS A 189 13.25 -14.51 4.08
C LYS A 189 13.99 -13.22 4.48
N ASN A 190 14.67 -12.59 3.53
CA ASN A 190 15.44 -11.37 3.76
C ASN A 190 15.12 -10.32 2.70
N LYS A 191 15.28 -9.05 3.03
CA LYS A 191 15.25 -7.97 2.03
C LYS A 191 16.33 -8.19 0.98
N THR A 192 16.01 -7.90 -0.27
CA THR A 192 16.96 -7.92 -1.38
C THR A 192 17.84 -6.66 -1.35
N PHE A 193 18.80 -6.59 -2.26
CA PHE A 193 19.78 -5.49 -2.26
C PHE A 193 19.12 -4.14 -2.46
N PHE A 194 18.36 -3.96 -3.54
CA PHE A 194 17.70 -2.69 -3.82
C PHE A 194 16.58 -2.37 -2.84
N GLU A 195 15.80 -3.38 -2.42
CA GLU A 195 14.79 -3.20 -1.38
C GLU A 195 15.39 -2.68 -0.07
N SER A 196 16.57 -3.16 0.31
CA SER A 196 17.22 -2.72 1.56
C SER A 196 17.72 -1.27 1.52
N ILE A 197 18.10 -0.77 0.34
CA ILE A 197 18.56 0.60 0.14
C ILE A 197 17.41 1.58 0.04
N GLU A 198 16.43 1.27 -0.82
CA GLU A 198 15.31 2.17 -1.11
C GLU A 198 14.16 2.03 -0.11
N ASP A 199 14.14 0.95 0.69
CA ASP A 199 13.03 0.57 1.58
C ASP A 199 11.68 0.56 0.84
N LEU A 200 11.66 -0.10 -0.34
CA LEU A 200 10.51 -0.25 -1.23
C LEU A 200 10.31 -1.73 -1.57
N GLU A 201 9.24 -2.33 -1.05
CA GLU A 201 8.93 -3.77 -1.15
C GLU A 201 8.80 -4.28 -2.59
N LEU A 202 8.36 -3.43 -3.52
CA LEU A 202 8.24 -3.77 -4.95
C LEU A 202 9.57 -4.12 -5.60
N LEU A 203 10.68 -3.58 -5.10
CA LEU A 203 12.00 -3.89 -5.66
C LEU A 203 12.37 -5.35 -5.48
N ARG A 204 11.99 -5.98 -4.37
CA ARG A 204 12.16 -7.43 -4.18
C ARG A 204 11.43 -8.23 -5.27
N LEU A 205 10.22 -7.82 -5.62
CA LEU A 205 9.48 -8.45 -6.71
C LEU A 205 10.21 -8.33 -8.05
N LEU A 206 10.68 -7.12 -8.38
CA LEU A 206 11.42 -6.86 -9.62
C LEU A 206 12.74 -7.61 -9.67
N GLU A 207 13.49 -7.68 -8.57
CA GLU A 207 14.76 -8.42 -8.48
C GLU A 207 14.58 -9.93 -8.73
N PHE A 208 13.40 -10.47 -8.45
CA PHE A 208 13.02 -11.85 -8.77
C PHE A 208 12.26 -12.01 -10.09
N GLY A 209 12.29 -11.00 -10.96
CA GLY A 209 11.68 -11.06 -12.29
C GLY A 209 10.16 -11.06 -12.31
N VAL A 210 9.51 -10.67 -11.19
CA VAL A 210 8.05 -10.57 -11.14
C VAL A 210 7.59 -9.33 -11.90
N THR A 211 6.71 -9.53 -12.88
CA THR A 211 6.13 -8.42 -13.63
C THR A 211 5.04 -7.73 -12.82
N VAL A 212 5.18 -6.42 -12.63
CA VAL A 212 4.23 -5.54 -11.96
C VAL A 212 3.54 -4.65 -12.97
N LYS A 213 2.22 -4.72 -13.06
CA LYS A 213 1.39 -3.90 -13.96
C LYS A 213 0.97 -2.61 -13.29
N CYS A 214 1.28 -1.48 -13.92
CA CYS A 214 0.88 -0.16 -13.46
C CYS A 214 -0.55 0.18 -13.92
N ARG A 215 -1.41 0.58 -12.95
CA ARG A 215 -2.80 1.01 -13.19
C ARG A 215 -2.94 2.50 -12.86
N PHE A 216 -3.33 3.29 -13.83
CA PHE A 216 -3.51 4.73 -13.65
C PHE A 216 -4.75 5.03 -12.83
N LEU A 217 -4.57 5.84 -11.79
CA LEU A 217 -5.62 6.35 -10.93
C LEU A 217 -5.60 7.87 -10.94
N ASP A 218 -6.76 8.47 -11.03
CA ASP A 218 -6.93 9.92 -10.86
C ASP A 218 -6.98 10.24 -9.36
N TYR A 219 -5.79 10.15 -8.72
CA TYR A 219 -5.60 10.35 -7.29
C TYR A 219 -4.25 11.01 -7.02
N HIS A 220 -4.25 12.32 -6.96
CA HIS A 220 -3.03 13.12 -6.89
C HIS A 220 -2.54 13.41 -5.47
N VAL A 221 -3.37 13.14 -4.48
CA VAL A 221 -3.05 13.47 -3.08
C VAL A 221 -2.21 12.35 -2.47
N HIS A 222 -1.22 12.72 -1.66
CA HIS A 222 -0.42 11.79 -0.87
C HIS A 222 -0.70 12.07 0.61
N HIS A 223 -1.40 11.12 1.25
CA HIS A 223 -1.85 11.27 2.63
C HIS A 223 -1.34 10.16 3.55
N SER A 224 -0.30 9.44 3.15
CA SER A 224 0.25 8.44 4.07
C SER A 224 0.85 9.12 5.31
N VAL A 225 0.63 8.50 6.46
CA VAL A 225 1.08 9.00 7.75
C VAL A 225 2.37 8.28 8.14
N ASP A 226 3.50 8.92 7.96
CA ASP A 226 4.80 8.37 8.29
C ASP A 226 5.54 9.14 9.37
N THR A 227 5.25 10.43 9.51
CA THR A 227 5.87 11.34 10.48
C THR A 227 4.81 12.06 11.31
N LEU A 228 5.26 12.72 12.39
CA LEU A 228 4.35 13.55 13.20
C LEU A 228 3.72 14.69 12.38
N GLU A 229 4.47 15.25 11.43
CA GLU A 229 3.96 16.30 10.52
C GLU A 229 2.81 15.76 9.65
N ASP A 230 2.96 14.52 9.13
CA ASP A 230 1.91 13.87 8.35
C ASP A 230 0.67 13.62 9.20
N LEU A 231 0.86 13.18 10.46
CA LEU A 231 -0.23 12.97 11.42
C LEU A 231 -1.00 14.26 11.68
N VAL A 232 -0.29 15.38 11.94
CA VAL A 232 -0.91 16.69 12.16
C VAL A 232 -1.67 17.16 10.92
N ARG A 233 -1.07 16.98 9.73
CA ARG A 233 -1.75 17.30 8.46
C ARG A 233 -3.04 16.52 8.29
N VAL A 234 -3.00 15.20 8.49
CA VAL A 234 -4.18 14.33 8.33
C VAL A 234 -5.25 14.65 9.38
N ARG A 235 -4.88 14.95 10.62
CA ARG A 235 -5.83 15.39 11.66
C ARG A 235 -6.60 16.65 11.26
N ARG A 236 -5.94 17.62 10.64
CA ARG A 236 -6.59 18.84 10.15
C ARG A 236 -7.67 18.56 9.10
N GLU A 237 -7.46 17.56 8.23
CA GLU A 237 -8.48 17.13 7.25
C GLU A 237 -9.74 16.57 7.93
N TYR A 238 -9.60 16.05 9.17
CA TYR A 238 -10.73 15.60 9.99
C TYR A 238 -11.26 16.67 10.96
N GLY A 239 -10.75 17.93 10.89
CA GLY A 239 -11.22 19.05 11.72
C GLY A 239 -10.61 19.09 13.13
N TYR A 240 -9.42 18.50 13.32
CA TYR A 240 -8.68 18.46 14.60
C TYR A 240 -7.36 19.21 14.55
#